data_f9d766999e6d6b78deb8ea79bf4f4be3
#
_entry.id   f9d766999e6d6b78deb8ea79bf4f4be3
#
_cell.length_a   1.000
_cell.length_b   1.000
_cell.length_c   1.000
_cell.angle_alpha   90.00
_cell.angle_beta   90.00
_cell.angle_gamma   90.00
#
_symmetry.space_group_name_H-M   'P 1'
#
loop_
_entity.id
_entity.type
_entity.pdbx_description
1 polymer ?
#
loop_
_entity_poly.entity_id
_entity_poly.type
_entity_poly.pdbx_seq_one_letter_code
_entity_poly.pdbx_strand_id
1 'polypeptide(L)'
;MEYDIRVSILPTVYGEKVVMRLAAKSALNRDKSQLGFKPYELKQFDYILKNPHGIILVTGPTGSGKSTTLYTALSELNKEDVNIITVEDPVEANIDGINQVQVNTKADLTFASALRSILRQDPDIIMIGEIRDQETASIAVQASITGHLVVSTLHTNSSASTITRLEDMGIESYLIADSVIGVIAQRLVRRLCRFCKKPKQATKDEKEFMGMREEEDVTIYEPCGCSKCDNTGFKGRIGVYEIMQITPKLKTIISKREGADILKEEALKEGMHTLRMSATDYVLCLLYTSPSPRDS
;
A
#
# COMPACT_ATOMS: atom_id res chain seq x y z
N MET A 1 -16.60 -20.60 -5.38
CA MET A 1 -15.95 -19.28 -5.32
C MET A 1 -16.97 -18.24 -5.71
N GLU A 2 -17.19 -17.25 -4.87
CA GLU A 2 -18.06 -16.11 -5.17
C GLU A 2 -17.24 -14.98 -5.74
N TYR A 3 -17.79 -14.31 -6.77
CA TYR A 3 -17.17 -13.18 -7.43
C TYR A 3 -18.11 -11.99 -7.43
N ASP A 4 -17.57 -10.80 -7.13
CA ASP A 4 -18.19 -9.54 -7.48
C ASP A 4 -17.83 -9.18 -8.92
N ILE A 5 -18.83 -8.78 -9.69
CA ILE A 5 -18.64 -8.37 -11.08
C ILE A 5 -19.03 -6.91 -11.22
N ARG A 6 -18.04 -6.05 -11.44
CA ARG A 6 -18.30 -4.64 -11.79
C ARG A 6 -18.37 -4.51 -13.30
N VAL A 7 -19.47 -4.00 -13.81
CA VAL A 7 -19.73 -3.84 -15.24
C VAL A 7 -19.74 -2.35 -15.58
N SER A 8 -18.97 -1.96 -16.59
CA SER A 8 -18.99 -0.63 -17.17
C SER A 8 -19.33 -0.76 -18.65
N ILE A 9 -20.34 -0.01 -19.09
CA ILE A 9 -20.79 0.03 -20.48
C ILE A 9 -20.54 1.44 -21.01
N LEU A 10 -19.83 1.54 -22.12
CA LEU A 10 -19.53 2.80 -22.79
C LEU A 10 -20.07 2.76 -24.23
N PRO A 11 -20.99 3.65 -24.61
CA PRO A 11 -21.39 3.81 -26.01
C PRO A 11 -20.21 4.30 -26.85
N THR A 12 -19.96 3.64 -27.98
CA THR A 12 -18.97 4.06 -28.97
C THR A 12 -19.57 4.13 -30.36
N VAL A 13 -18.86 4.70 -31.32
CA VAL A 13 -19.31 4.78 -32.73
C VAL A 13 -19.56 3.40 -33.38
N TYR A 14 -18.96 2.34 -32.85
CA TYR A 14 -19.10 0.98 -33.36
C TYR A 14 -20.00 0.09 -32.50
N GLY A 15 -20.77 0.66 -31.58
CA GLY A 15 -21.62 -0.05 -30.64
C GLY A 15 -21.14 0.10 -29.19
N GLU A 16 -21.67 -0.69 -28.28
CA GLU A 16 -21.36 -0.61 -26.87
C GLU A 16 -20.08 -1.40 -26.53
N LYS A 17 -19.16 -0.76 -25.83
CA LYS A 17 -17.99 -1.41 -25.23
C LYS A 17 -18.32 -1.81 -23.80
N VAL A 18 -18.27 -3.09 -23.51
CA VAL A 18 -18.50 -3.62 -22.14
C VAL A 18 -17.17 -4.01 -21.54
N VAL A 19 -16.90 -3.52 -20.32
CA VAL A 19 -15.76 -3.92 -19.48
C VAL A 19 -16.30 -4.55 -18.21
N MET A 20 -15.92 -5.80 -17.97
CA MET A 20 -16.27 -6.53 -16.75
C MET A 20 -15.02 -6.75 -15.91
N ARG A 21 -15.05 -6.32 -14.64
CA ARG A 21 -13.99 -6.55 -13.66
C ARG A 21 -14.48 -7.60 -12.66
N LEU A 22 -13.79 -8.73 -12.63
CA LEU A 22 -14.07 -9.85 -11.71
C LEU A 22 -13.20 -9.69 -10.45
N ALA A 23 -13.81 -9.64 -9.28
CA ALA A 23 -13.13 -9.62 -7.99
C ALA A 23 -13.60 -10.82 -7.16
N ALA A 24 -12.68 -11.69 -6.74
CA ALA A 24 -13.01 -12.82 -5.87
C ALA A 24 -13.18 -12.31 -4.43
N LYS A 25 -14.35 -12.55 -3.80
CA LYS A 25 -14.65 -12.10 -2.44
C LYS A 25 -13.66 -12.62 -1.39
N SER A 26 -13.14 -13.83 -1.56
CA SER A 26 -12.18 -14.46 -0.65
C SER A 26 -10.72 -13.95 -0.79
N ALA A 27 -10.43 -13.07 -1.76
CA ALA A 27 -9.05 -12.69 -2.07
C ALA A 27 -8.48 -11.62 -1.13
N LEU A 28 -9.31 -10.94 -0.34
CA LEU A 28 -8.91 -9.79 0.47
C LEU A 28 -8.63 -10.13 1.94
N ASN A 29 -9.29 -11.16 2.48
CA ASN A 29 -9.03 -11.61 3.86
C ASN A 29 -7.81 -12.54 3.88
N ARG A 30 -6.62 -11.95 4.04
CA ARG A 30 -5.34 -12.67 4.07
C ARG A 30 -4.67 -12.50 5.41
N ASP A 31 -4.01 -13.57 5.84
CA ASP A 31 -3.05 -13.50 6.94
C ASP A 31 -1.83 -12.68 6.51
N LYS A 32 -1.20 -11.94 7.43
CA LYS A 32 -0.03 -11.10 7.14
C LYS A 32 1.15 -11.89 6.57
N SER A 33 1.26 -13.18 6.88
CA SER A 33 2.27 -14.07 6.27
C SER A 33 2.11 -14.23 4.76
N GLN A 34 0.89 -14.00 4.25
CA GLN A 34 0.55 -14.10 2.83
C GLN A 34 0.80 -12.80 2.04
N LEU A 35 1.04 -11.68 2.72
CA LEU A 35 1.37 -10.40 2.08
C LEU A 35 2.77 -10.43 1.44
N GLY A 36 3.63 -11.33 1.91
CA GLY A 36 4.99 -11.49 1.41
C GLY A 36 6.00 -10.53 2.04
N PHE A 37 5.71 -10.00 3.21
CA PHE A 37 6.69 -9.22 3.96
C PHE A 37 7.94 -10.04 4.26
N LYS A 38 9.10 -9.42 4.11
CA LYS A 38 10.36 -9.95 4.64
C LYS A 38 10.40 -9.80 6.17
N PRO A 39 11.25 -10.54 6.87
CA PRO A 39 11.29 -10.49 8.33
C PRO A 39 11.48 -9.07 8.91
N TYR A 40 12.29 -8.22 8.27
CA TYR A 40 12.48 -6.85 8.72
C TYR A 40 11.27 -5.95 8.40
N GLU A 41 10.64 -6.12 7.22
CA GLU A 41 9.41 -5.41 6.84
C GLU A 41 8.25 -5.75 7.77
N LEU A 42 8.13 -7.04 8.13
CA LEU A 42 7.12 -7.50 9.09
C LEU A 42 7.31 -6.86 10.47
N LYS A 43 8.56 -6.78 10.96
CA LYS A 43 8.85 -6.08 12.21
C LYS A 43 8.46 -4.60 12.18
N GLN A 44 8.75 -3.92 11.07
CA GLN A 44 8.38 -2.52 10.89
C GLN A 44 6.85 -2.34 10.81
N PHE A 45 6.17 -3.22 10.08
CA PHE A 45 4.71 -3.24 9.99
C PHE A 45 4.06 -3.47 11.36
N ASP A 46 4.49 -4.50 12.09
CA ASP A 46 3.98 -4.80 13.44
C ASP A 46 4.26 -3.66 14.43
N TYR A 47 5.41 -2.97 14.29
CA TYR A 47 5.73 -1.80 15.12
C TYR A 47 4.77 -0.64 14.88
N ILE A 48 4.48 -0.34 13.61
CA ILE A 48 3.55 0.73 13.25
C ILE A 48 2.13 0.41 13.75
N LEU A 49 1.67 -0.83 13.62
CA LEU A 49 0.33 -1.25 14.05
C LEU A 49 0.13 -1.26 15.58
N LYS A 50 1.20 -1.30 16.36
CA LYS A 50 1.12 -1.26 17.84
C LYS A 50 0.84 0.14 18.41
N ASN A 51 0.88 1.17 17.59
CA ASN A 51 0.60 2.52 18.06
C ASN A 51 -0.89 2.66 18.37
N PRO A 52 -1.26 3.21 19.52
CA PRO A 52 -2.66 3.34 19.92
C PRO A 52 -3.40 4.43 19.14
N HIS A 53 -2.71 5.40 18.60
CA HIS A 53 -3.26 6.53 17.83
C HIS A 53 -2.26 7.00 16.77
N GLY A 54 -2.73 7.78 15.82
CA GLY A 54 -1.93 8.31 14.71
C GLY A 54 -2.47 7.87 13.35
N ILE A 55 -1.79 8.23 12.28
CA ILE A 55 -2.17 7.88 10.91
C ILE A 55 -1.17 6.90 10.30
N ILE A 56 -1.67 5.79 9.80
CA ILE A 56 -0.94 4.84 8.96
C ILE A 56 -1.42 5.02 7.51
N LEU A 57 -0.49 5.27 6.59
CA LEU A 57 -0.80 5.47 5.18
C LEU A 57 -0.23 4.35 4.33
N VAL A 58 -1.07 3.71 3.53
CA VAL A 58 -0.63 2.76 2.50
C VAL A 58 -0.74 3.45 1.14
N THR A 59 0.37 3.52 0.41
CA THR A 59 0.41 4.25 -0.85
C THR A 59 0.87 3.39 -2.03
N GLY A 60 0.52 3.81 -3.22
CA GLY A 60 0.87 3.13 -4.47
C GLY A 60 -0.21 3.32 -5.54
N PRO A 61 0.06 2.93 -6.79
CA PRO A 61 -0.90 3.01 -7.88
C PRO A 61 -2.09 2.08 -7.67
N THR A 62 -3.09 2.24 -8.54
CA THR A 62 -4.21 1.29 -8.61
C THR A 62 -3.71 -0.11 -8.91
N GLY A 63 -4.20 -1.10 -8.15
CA GLY A 63 -3.82 -2.50 -8.30
C GLY A 63 -2.51 -2.88 -7.60
N SER A 64 -1.90 -2.00 -6.80
CA SER A 64 -0.71 -2.34 -5.99
C SER A 64 -1.00 -3.19 -4.75
N GLY A 65 -2.27 -3.47 -4.45
CA GLY A 65 -2.68 -4.33 -3.32
C GLY A 65 -2.94 -3.58 -2.01
N LYS A 66 -3.11 -2.26 -2.04
CA LYS A 66 -3.35 -1.42 -0.85
C LYS A 66 -4.52 -1.92 0.01
N SER A 67 -5.68 -2.17 -0.62
CA SER A 67 -6.88 -2.68 0.09
C SER A 67 -6.60 -4.00 0.81
N THR A 68 -5.86 -4.92 0.17
CA THR A 68 -5.47 -6.19 0.81
C THR A 68 -4.62 -5.95 2.06
N THR A 69 -3.63 -5.05 1.99
CA THR A 69 -2.77 -4.71 3.13
C THR A 69 -3.57 -4.03 4.24
N LEU A 70 -4.47 -3.11 3.91
CA LEU A 70 -5.35 -2.47 4.88
C LEU A 70 -6.27 -3.48 5.57
N TYR A 71 -6.94 -4.35 4.81
CA TYR A 71 -7.84 -5.37 5.35
C TYR A 71 -7.08 -6.36 6.24
N THR A 72 -5.85 -6.73 5.85
CA THR A 72 -4.99 -7.55 6.72
C THR A 72 -4.63 -6.80 8.01
N ALA A 73 -4.28 -5.51 7.94
CA ALA A 73 -4.02 -4.70 9.12
C ALA A 73 -5.25 -4.61 10.04
N LEU A 74 -6.44 -4.37 9.48
CA LEU A 74 -7.68 -4.33 10.25
C LEU A 74 -7.99 -5.68 10.91
N SER A 75 -7.79 -6.79 10.19
CA SER A 75 -8.00 -8.14 10.75
C SER A 75 -7.08 -8.45 11.93
N GLU A 76 -5.83 -7.96 11.91
CA GLU A 76 -4.88 -8.09 13.04
C GLU A 76 -5.30 -7.24 14.26
N LEU A 77 -5.94 -6.09 13.99
CA LEU A 77 -6.38 -5.15 15.02
C LEU A 77 -7.80 -5.46 15.55
N ASN A 78 -8.57 -6.28 14.85
CA ASN A 78 -9.95 -6.59 15.17
C ASN A 78 -10.03 -7.54 16.36
N LYS A 79 -10.31 -6.98 17.53
CA LYS A 79 -10.48 -7.68 18.80
C LYS A 79 -11.86 -7.37 19.38
N GLU A 80 -12.31 -8.17 20.32
CA GLU A 80 -13.65 -8.02 20.94
C GLU A 80 -13.86 -6.68 21.66
N ASP A 81 -12.77 -6.06 22.13
CA ASP A 81 -12.75 -4.79 22.87
C ASP A 81 -12.41 -3.56 22.01
N VAL A 82 -12.35 -3.73 20.68
CA VAL A 82 -11.94 -2.65 19.75
C VAL A 82 -13.06 -2.34 18.75
N ASN A 83 -13.53 -1.10 18.74
CA ASN A 83 -14.53 -0.63 17.78
C ASN A 83 -13.84 -0.11 16.51
N ILE A 84 -13.92 -0.89 15.45
CA ILE A 84 -13.38 -0.54 14.12
C ILE A 84 -14.49 -0.09 13.19
N ILE A 85 -14.35 1.11 12.61
CA ILE A 85 -15.32 1.62 11.64
C ILE A 85 -14.58 2.02 10.37
N THR A 86 -15.11 1.60 9.22
CA THR A 86 -14.53 1.95 7.92
C THR A 86 -15.47 2.83 7.09
N VAL A 87 -14.91 3.63 6.18
CA VAL A 87 -15.64 4.30 5.10
C VAL A 87 -14.93 4.06 3.78
N GLU A 88 -15.65 3.51 2.79
CA GLU A 88 -15.08 2.94 1.57
C GLU A 88 -15.90 3.30 0.31
N ASP A 89 -15.26 3.31 -0.86
CA ASP A 89 -15.89 3.59 -2.17
C ASP A 89 -15.42 2.63 -3.27
N PRO A 90 -16.05 1.45 -3.39
CA PRO A 90 -16.99 0.81 -2.48
C PRO A 90 -16.31 -0.11 -1.45
N VAL A 91 -17.06 -0.70 -0.55
CA VAL A 91 -16.62 -1.84 0.28
C VAL A 91 -16.23 -2.99 -0.63
N GLU A 92 -14.99 -3.46 -0.51
CA GLU A 92 -14.44 -4.51 -1.39
C GLU A 92 -14.78 -5.93 -0.92
N ALA A 93 -14.85 -6.14 0.40
CA ALA A 93 -15.27 -7.38 1.05
C ALA A 93 -15.77 -7.11 2.46
N ASN A 94 -16.70 -7.92 2.93
CA ASN A 94 -17.17 -7.84 4.32
C ASN A 94 -16.14 -8.46 5.26
N ILE A 95 -15.91 -7.81 6.40
CA ILE A 95 -15.05 -8.31 7.48
C ILE A 95 -15.93 -8.43 8.72
N ASP A 96 -16.05 -9.63 9.26
CA ASP A 96 -16.83 -9.88 10.47
C ASP A 96 -16.25 -9.07 11.65
N GLY A 97 -17.13 -8.45 12.43
CA GLY A 97 -16.76 -7.64 13.59
C GLY A 97 -16.35 -6.20 13.27
N ILE A 98 -16.36 -5.78 11.99
CA ILE A 98 -16.04 -4.41 11.57
C ILE A 98 -17.28 -3.70 11.01
N ASN A 99 -17.51 -2.47 11.43
CA ASN A 99 -18.59 -1.63 10.93
C ASN A 99 -18.16 -0.94 9.63
N GLN A 100 -18.61 -1.44 8.49
CA GLN A 100 -18.18 -0.93 7.17
C GLN A 100 -19.26 -0.02 6.55
N VAL A 101 -18.90 1.23 6.29
CA VAL A 101 -19.78 2.24 5.66
C VAL A 101 -19.37 2.41 4.21
N GLN A 102 -20.33 2.30 3.29
CA GLN A 102 -20.10 2.57 1.89
C GLN A 102 -20.53 3.98 1.51
N VAL A 103 -19.65 4.72 0.84
CA VAL A 103 -19.95 6.04 0.26
C VAL A 103 -21.17 5.96 -0.66
N ASN A 104 -22.07 6.92 -0.55
CA ASN A 104 -23.24 7.06 -1.40
C ASN A 104 -23.47 8.54 -1.75
N THR A 105 -22.88 8.98 -2.84
CA THR A 105 -22.95 10.38 -3.29
C THR A 105 -24.37 10.84 -3.63
N LYS A 106 -25.29 9.90 -4.00
CA LYS A 106 -26.71 10.23 -4.24
C LYS A 106 -27.45 10.58 -2.95
N ALA A 107 -26.95 10.14 -1.81
CA ALA A 107 -27.50 10.43 -0.49
C ALA A 107 -26.62 11.39 0.31
N ASP A 108 -25.72 12.13 -0.35
CA ASP A 108 -24.74 13.05 0.24
C ASP A 108 -23.84 12.42 1.31
N LEU A 109 -23.73 11.08 1.30
CA LEU A 109 -22.81 10.34 2.15
C LEU A 109 -21.43 10.29 1.49
N THR A 110 -20.64 11.31 1.69
CA THR A 110 -19.24 11.44 1.22
C THR A 110 -18.26 10.89 2.26
N PHE A 111 -16.97 10.78 1.91
CA PHE A 111 -15.93 10.44 2.90
C PHE A 111 -15.93 11.42 4.09
N ALA A 112 -15.96 12.71 3.85
CA ALA A 112 -15.93 13.73 4.89
C ALA A 112 -17.20 13.70 5.77
N SER A 113 -18.40 13.59 5.19
CA SER A 113 -19.65 13.53 5.95
C SER A 113 -19.77 12.26 6.79
N ALA A 114 -19.35 11.12 6.24
CA ALA A 114 -19.28 9.84 6.95
C ALA A 114 -18.30 9.92 8.14
N LEU A 115 -17.09 10.45 7.93
CA LEU A 115 -16.09 10.61 9.00
C LEU A 115 -16.59 11.44 10.17
N ARG A 116 -17.26 12.57 9.90
CA ARG A 116 -17.86 13.40 10.97
C ARG A 116 -18.89 12.61 11.78
N SER A 117 -19.60 11.67 11.15
CA SER A 117 -20.57 10.82 11.84
C SER A 117 -19.88 9.70 12.60
N ILE A 118 -18.85 9.09 12.02
CA ILE A 118 -18.03 8.03 12.62
C ILE A 118 -17.39 8.50 13.93
N LEU A 119 -16.86 9.72 13.97
CA LEU A 119 -16.26 10.32 15.19
C LEU A 119 -17.25 10.47 16.36
N ARG A 120 -18.55 10.28 16.15
CA ARG A 120 -19.58 10.25 17.19
C ARG A 120 -20.09 8.85 17.53
N GLN A 121 -19.42 7.82 17.01
CA GLN A 121 -19.74 6.42 17.22
C GLN A 121 -18.73 5.69 18.12
N ASP A 122 -17.96 6.47 18.88
CA ASP A 122 -16.93 5.96 19.81
C ASP A 122 -15.97 4.95 19.15
N PRO A 123 -15.33 5.31 18.01
CA PRO A 123 -14.42 4.43 17.32
C PRO A 123 -13.03 4.42 17.98
N ASP A 124 -12.39 3.26 18.08
CA ASP A 124 -10.96 3.15 18.42
C ASP A 124 -10.10 3.28 17.15
N ILE A 125 -10.57 2.64 16.07
CA ILE A 125 -9.85 2.58 14.80
C ILE A 125 -10.79 3.00 13.66
N ILE A 126 -10.28 3.92 12.83
CA ILE A 126 -11.01 4.43 11.67
C ILE A 126 -10.23 4.07 10.40
N MET A 127 -10.85 3.36 9.47
CA MET A 127 -10.26 3.17 8.14
C MET A 127 -10.99 4.05 7.11
N ILE A 128 -10.21 4.84 6.39
CA ILE A 128 -10.66 5.64 5.27
C ILE A 128 -10.13 5.00 4.00
N GLY A 129 -11.01 4.53 3.11
CA GLY A 129 -10.62 3.82 1.89
C GLY A 129 -9.55 4.58 1.10
N GLU A 130 -9.71 5.89 0.96
CA GLU A 130 -8.68 6.79 0.41
C GLU A 130 -8.90 8.25 0.83
N ILE A 131 -7.82 9.01 0.89
CA ILE A 131 -7.84 10.46 1.08
C ILE A 131 -7.57 11.13 -0.27
N ARG A 132 -8.57 11.89 -0.79
CA ARG A 132 -8.49 12.56 -2.09
C ARG A 132 -8.43 14.08 -1.98
N ASP A 133 -8.91 14.65 -0.88
CA ASP A 133 -9.15 16.08 -0.71
C ASP A 133 -8.72 16.58 0.68
N GLN A 134 -8.59 17.90 0.79
CA GLN A 134 -8.17 18.58 1.99
C GLN A 134 -9.13 18.35 3.16
N GLU A 135 -10.43 18.33 2.91
CA GLU A 135 -11.45 18.19 3.95
C GLU A 135 -11.32 16.85 4.65
N THR A 136 -11.27 15.75 3.87
CA THR A 136 -11.07 14.39 4.38
C THR A 136 -9.73 14.26 5.12
N ALA A 137 -8.65 14.81 4.55
CA ALA A 137 -7.32 14.80 5.17
C ALA A 137 -7.31 15.53 6.53
N SER A 138 -7.95 16.71 6.61
CA SER A 138 -8.02 17.49 7.85
C SER A 138 -8.78 16.75 8.94
N ILE A 139 -9.90 16.11 8.62
CA ILE A 139 -10.67 15.33 9.60
C ILE A 139 -9.87 14.12 10.08
N ALA A 140 -9.16 13.42 9.18
CA ALA A 140 -8.31 12.28 9.51
C ALA A 140 -7.17 12.68 10.47
N VAL A 141 -6.51 13.81 10.20
CA VAL A 141 -5.47 14.36 11.07
C VAL A 141 -6.02 14.73 12.45
N GLN A 142 -7.16 15.42 12.52
CA GLN A 142 -7.80 15.77 13.80
C GLN A 142 -8.17 14.51 14.59
N ALA A 143 -8.76 13.50 13.94
CA ALA A 143 -9.09 12.22 14.57
C ALA A 143 -7.87 11.57 15.20
N SER A 144 -6.74 11.53 14.48
CA SER A 144 -5.52 10.91 14.96
C SER A 144 -4.89 11.64 16.16
N ILE A 145 -4.93 12.97 16.16
CA ILE A 145 -4.43 13.80 17.27
C ILE A 145 -5.33 13.68 18.52
N THR A 146 -6.62 13.45 18.32
CA THR A 146 -7.58 13.24 19.41
C THR A 146 -7.63 11.81 19.95
N GLY A 147 -6.73 10.95 19.55
CA GLY A 147 -6.52 9.64 20.17
C GLY A 147 -6.95 8.43 19.34
N HIS A 148 -7.42 8.61 18.10
CA HIS A 148 -7.85 7.50 17.25
C HIS A 148 -6.71 6.98 16.38
N LEU A 149 -6.67 5.68 16.11
CA LEU A 149 -5.83 5.12 15.06
C LEU A 149 -6.55 5.23 13.72
N VAL A 150 -5.96 5.97 12.79
CA VAL A 150 -6.50 6.16 11.45
C VAL A 150 -5.66 5.39 10.44
N VAL A 151 -6.30 4.59 9.60
CA VAL A 151 -5.62 3.83 8.53
C VAL A 151 -6.21 4.25 7.19
N SER A 152 -5.39 4.64 6.22
CA SER A 152 -5.90 5.12 4.93
C SER A 152 -4.96 4.85 3.76
N THR A 153 -5.43 5.19 2.55
CA THR A 153 -4.60 5.13 1.35
C THR A 153 -4.43 6.49 0.69
N LEU A 154 -3.30 6.62 0.00
CA LEU A 154 -3.00 7.70 -0.92
C LEU A 154 -2.44 7.13 -2.24
N HIS A 155 -2.45 7.96 -3.29
CA HIS A 155 -1.87 7.61 -4.59
C HIS A 155 -0.57 8.39 -4.80
N THR A 156 0.54 7.89 -4.24
CA THR A 156 1.88 8.42 -4.44
C THR A 156 2.85 7.30 -4.81
N ASN A 157 4.05 7.65 -5.27
CA ASN A 157 5.02 6.68 -5.78
C ASN A 157 6.04 6.20 -4.74
N SER A 158 6.20 6.92 -3.62
CA SER A 158 7.12 6.58 -2.53
C SER A 158 6.53 7.01 -1.18
N SER A 159 7.11 6.53 -0.09
CA SER A 159 6.70 6.92 1.25
C SER A 159 6.98 8.41 1.54
N ALA A 160 8.14 8.92 1.16
CA ALA A 160 8.49 10.32 1.36
C ALA A 160 7.57 11.27 0.56
N SER A 161 7.25 10.95 -0.71
CA SER A 161 6.32 11.75 -1.51
C SER A 161 4.89 11.78 -0.97
N THR A 162 4.53 10.87 -0.07
CA THR A 162 3.25 10.87 0.61
C THR A 162 3.13 12.05 1.57
N ILE A 163 4.21 12.44 2.24
CA ILE A 163 4.26 13.60 3.12
C ILE A 163 4.04 14.88 2.31
N THR A 164 4.78 15.06 1.23
CA THR A 164 4.59 16.21 0.32
C THR A 164 3.16 16.27 -0.22
N ARG A 165 2.57 15.12 -0.53
CA ARG A 165 1.19 15.08 -1.02
C ARG A 165 0.17 15.58 0.01
N LEU A 166 0.36 15.29 1.31
CA LEU A 166 -0.48 15.85 2.37
C LEU A 166 -0.28 17.37 2.50
N GLU A 167 0.96 17.86 2.35
CA GLU A 167 1.26 19.31 2.33
C GLU A 167 0.57 19.98 1.14
N ASP A 168 0.62 19.39 -0.06
CA ASP A 168 -0.07 19.89 -1.26
C ASP A 168 -1.60 19.91 -1.09
N MET A 169 -2.15 19.03 -0.26
CA MET A 169 -3.57 19.04 0.11
C MET A 169 -3.89 20.13 1.15
N GLY A 170 -2.91 20.94 1.58
CA GLY A 170 -3.10 22.04 2.51
C GLY A 170 -3.03 21.65 3.99
N ILE A 171 -2.47 20.49 4.32
CA ILE A 171 -2.23 20.11 5.73
C ILE A 171 -0.91 20.69 6.19
N GLU A 172 -0.95 21.38 7.34
CA GLU A 172 0.24 21.98 7.92
C GLU A 172 1.27 20.93 8.34
N SER A 173 2.55 21.16 8.04
CA SER A 173 3.63 20.19 8.23
C SER A 173 3.80 19.74 9.68
N TYR A 174 3.58 20.61 10.65
CA TYR A 174 3.62 20.23 12.07
C TYR A 174 2.49 19.27 12.45
N LEU A 175 1.30 19.40 11.84
CA LEU A 175 0.20 18.47 12.04
C LEU A 175 0.49 17.11 11.40
N ILE A 176 1.12 17.10 10.23
CA ILE A 176 1.57 15.85 9.56
C ILE A 176 2.60 15.15 10.44
N ALA A 177 3.60 15.89 10.94
CA ALA A 177 4.65 15.35 11.80
C ALA A 177 4.11 14.73 13.09
N ASP A 178 3.07 15.32 13.68
CA ASP A 178 2.47 14.83 14.92
C ASP A 178 1.50 13.66 14.68
N SER A 179 0.79 13.67 13.56
CA SER A 179 -0.28 12.71 13.28
C SER A 179 0.22 11.44 12.57
N VAL A 180 1.11 11.56 11.56
CA VAL A 180 1.56 10.40 10.78
C VAL A 180 2.60 9.60 11.55
N ILE A 181 2.35 8.29 11.71
CA ILE A 181 3.24 7.36 12.43
C ILE A 181 3.97 6.40 11.50
N GLY A 182 3.44 6.18 10.30
CA GLY A 182 4.07 5.33 9.31
C GLY A 182 3.46 5.46 7.93
N VAL A 183 4.30 5.28 6.92
CA VAL A 183 3.90 5.25 5.51
C VAL A 183 4.45 3.99 4.85
N ILE A 184 3.58 3.24 4.18
CA ILE A 184 3.89 1.98 3.49
C ILE A 184 3.66 2.18 2.00
N ALA A 185 4.72 2.42 1.23
CA ALA A 185 4.63 2.41 -0.22
C ALA A 185 4.69 0.97 -0.74
N GLN A 186 3.84 0.63 -1.69
CA GLN A 186 3.61 -0.74 -2.11
C GLN A 186 3.47 -0.89 -3.62
N ARG A 187 4.03 -1.99 -4.15
CA ARG A 187 3.84 -2.47 -5.52
C ARG A 187 3.55 -3.97 -5.51
N LEU A 188 2.82 -4.45 -6.51
CA LEU A 188 2.68 -5.88 -6.79
C LEU A 188 3.47 -6.23 -8.04
N VAL A 189 4.43 -7.15 -7.88
CA VAL A 189 5.23 -7.69 -8.98
C VAL A 189 4.87 -9.14 -9.28
N ARG A 190 5.04 -9.57 -10.54
CA ARG A 190 4.74 -10.94 -10.95
C ARG A 190 5.82 -11.90 -10.46
N ARG A 191 5.43 -13.02 -9.86
CA ARG A 191 6.39 -14.08 -9.48
C ARG A 191 6.76 -14.93 -10.67
N LEU A 192 8.04 -15.24 -10.81
CA LEU A 192 8.50 -16.26 -11.76
C LEU A 192 7.85 -17.62 -11.48
N CYS A 193 7.49 -18.31 -12.54
CA CYS A 193 7.00 -19.68 -12.45
C CYS A 193 8.14 -20.61 -11.98
N ARG A 194 7.96 -21.21 -10.81
CA ARG A 194 8.97 -22.10 -10.21
C ARG A 194 9.33 -23.32 -11.07
N PHE A 195 8.45 -23.69 -12.04
CA PHE A 195 8.62 -24.88 -12.87
C PHE A 195 9.41 -24.63 -14.16
N CYS A 196 9.48 -23.37 -14.62
CA CYS A 196 10.09 -23.07 -15.91
C CYS A 196 11.07 -21.89 -15.91
N LYS A 197 11.29 -21.22 -14.79
CA LYS A 197 12.32 -20.18 -14.71
C LYS A 197 13.70 -20.76 -15.04
N LYS A 198 14.52 -20.00 -15.76
CA LYS A 198 15.87 -20.41 -16.14
C LYS A 198 16.89 -19.46 -15.54
N PRO A 199 18.03 -19.97 -15.06
CA PRO A 199 19.12 -19.12 -14.60
C PRO A 199 19.78 -18.40 -15.79
N LYS A 200 20.19 -17.17 -15.59
CA LYS A 200 21.05 -16.41 -16.49
C LYS A 200 22.01 -15.53 -15.69
N GLN A 201 23.13 -15.16 -16.29
CA GLN A 201 23.99 -14.13 -15.73
C GLN A 201 23.36 -12.76 -15.91
N ALA A 202 23.41 -11.94 -14.85
CA ALA A 202 22.93 -10.56 -14.91
C ALA A 202 23.78 -9.74 -15.89
N THR A 203 23.11 -8.99 -16.76
CA THR A 203 23.79 -8.02 -17.63
C THR A 203 24.34 -6.85 -16.85
N LYS A 204 25.21 -6.04 -17.46
CA LYS A 204 25.74 -4.80 -16.87
C LYS A 204 24.62 -3.87 -16.42
N ASP A 205 23.63 -3.63 -17.27
CA ASP A 205 22.48 -2.75 -16.98
C ASP A 205 21.64 -3.31 -15.82
N GLU A 206 21.44 -4.63 -15.75
CA GLU A 206 20.71 -5.27 -14.66
C GLU A 206 21.46 -5.15 -13.33
N LYS A 207 22.79 -5.29 -13.33
CA LYS A 207 23.64 -5.10 -12.15
C LYS A 207 23.61 -3.63 -11.68
N GLU A 208 23.76 -2.68 -12.59
CA GLU A 208 23.67 -1.24 -12.29
C GLU A 208 22.29 -0.90 -11.71
N PHE A 209 21.22 -1.42 -12.31
CA PHE A 209 19.86 -1.23 -11.80
C PHE A 209 19.70 -1.78 -10.38
N MET A 210 20.31 -2.90 -10.06
CA MET A 210 20.32 -3.49 -8.72
C MET A 210 21.28 -2.81 -7.73
N GLY A 211 22.08 -1.83 -8.19
CA GLY A 211 23.09 -1.15 -7.38
C GLY A 211 24.33 -2.02 -7.09
N MET A 212 24.60 -2.99 -7.97
CA MET A 212 25.76 -3.91 -7.88
C MET A 212 26.91 -3.46 -8.75
N ARG A 213 28.10 -3.91 -8.41
CA ARG A 213 29.30 -3.63 -9.23
C ARG A 213 29.32 -4.52 -10.47
N GLU A 214 29.94 -4.00 -11.56
CA GLU A 214 30.00 -4.70 -12.85
C GLU A 214 30.74 -6.05 -12.74
N GLU A 215 31.76 -6.12 -11.88
CA GLU A 215 32.61 -7.28 -11.69
C GLU A 215 31.95 -8.41 -10.86
N GLU A 216 30.84 -8.12 -10.16
CA GLU A 216 30.16 -9.13 -9.34
C GLU A 216 29.52 -10.20 -10.21
N ASP A 217 29.74 -11.48 -9.89
CA ASP A 217 29.12 -12.60 -10.57
C ASP A 217 27.73 -12.86 -9.97
N VAL A 218 26.68 -12.43 -10.68
CA VAL A 218 25.31 -12.45 -10.18
C VAL A 218 24.42 -13.27 -11.10
N THR A 219 23.92 -14.39 -10.57
CA THR A 219 22.92 -15.21 -11.26
C THR A 219 21.53 -14.73 -10.91
N ILE A 220 20.75 -14.39 -11.92
CA ILE A 220 19.32 -14.07 -11.82
C ILE A 220 18.51 -15.08 -12.62
N TYR A 221 17.17 -14.96 -12.60
CA TYR A 221 16.31 -15.87 -13.33
C TYR A 221 15.42 -15.13 -14.33
N GLU A 222 15.15 -15.76 -15.45
CA GLU A 222 14.26 -15.23 -16.49
C GLU A 222 13.01 -16.12 -16.68
N PRO A 223 11.87 -15.54 -17.15
CA PRO A 223 10.68 -16.29 -17.47
C PRO A 223 10.88 -17.12 -18.74
N CYS A 224 10.42 -18.36 -18.76
CA CYS A 224 10.50 -19.21 -19.95
C CYS A 224 9.11 -19.49 -20.53
N GLY A 225 8.19 -19.97 -19.71
CA GLY A 225 6.87 -20.45 -20.14
C GLY A 225 6.75 -21.97 -20.06
N CYS A 226 5.60 -22.45 -19.55
CA CYS A 226 5.22 -23.85 -19.53
C CYS A 226 3.71 -23.99 -19.30
N SER A 227 3.17 -25.20 -19.41
CA SER A 227 1.75 -25.50 -19.20
C SER A 227 1.24 -25.15 -17.79
N LYS A 228 2.12 -25.08 -16.76
CA LYS A 228 1.75 -24.71 -15.39
C LYS A 228 1.55 -23.20 -15.18
N CYS A 229 2.00 -22.39 -16.11
CA CYS A 229 1.86 -20.93 -16.08
C CYS A 229 1.22 -20.36 -17.36
N ASP A 230 0.51 -21.19 -18.12
CA ASP A 230 -0.15 -20.83 -19.38
C ASP A 230 0.81 -20.11 -20.34
N ASN A 231 2.04 -20.63 -20.43
CA ASN A 231 3.15 -20.16 -21.25
C ASN A 231 3.59 -18.70 -20.98
N THR A 232 3.15 -18.08 -19.87
CA THR A 232 3.52 -16.70 -19.52
C THR A 232 4.89 -16.58 -18.83
N GLY A 233 5.43 -17.67 -18.28
CA GLY A 233 6.63 -17.66 -17.44
C GLY A 233 6.40 -17.17 -16.01
N PHE A 234 5.18 -16.69 -15.66
CA PHE A 234 4.85 -16.14 -14.37
C PHE A 234 3.67 -16.85 -13.71
N LYS A 235 3.66 -16.94 -12.38
CA LYS A 235 2.53 -17.49 -11.62
C LYS A 235 2.37 -16.80 -10.27
N GLY A 236 1.27 -16.04 -10.14
CA GLY A 236 0.96 -15.26 -8.96
C GLY A 236 1.72 -13.92 -8.89
N ARG A 237 1.50 -13.19 -7.80
CA ARG A 237 2.10 -11.88 -7.51
C ARG A 237 2.68 -11.89 -6.11
N ILE A 238 3.62 -10.98 -5.84
CA ILE A 238 4.19 -10.75 -4.51
C ILE A 238 4.23 -9.25 -4.25
N GLY A 239 4.04 -8.84 -2.99
CA GLY A 239 4.17 -7.45 -2.56
C GLY A 239 5.63 -7.05 -2.46
N VAL A 240 5.95 -5.83 -2.90
CA VAL A 240 7.21 -5.14 -2.66
C VAL A 240 6.89 -3.91 -1.86
N TYR A 241 7.62 -3.69 -0.77
CA TYR A 241 7.29 -2.68 0.23
C TYR A 241 8.46 -1.74 0.48
N GLU A 242 8.12 -0.47 0.74
CA GLU A 242 8.98 0.55 1.30
C GLU A 242 8.25 1.08 2.53
N ILE A 243 8.76 0.80 3.72
CA ILE A 243 8.12 1.13 5.00
C ILE A 243 8.93 2.23 5.69
N MET A 244 8.35 3.42 5.79
CA MET A 244 8.90 4.57 6.50
C MET A 244 8.19 4.72 7.84
N GLN A 245 8.87 4.39 8.92
CA GLN A 245 8.45 4.71 10.30
C GLN A 245 8.77 6.16 10.58
N ILE A 246 7.82 6.93 11.10
CA ILE A 246 8.06 8.34 11.42
C ILE A 246 8.70 8.46 12.79
N THR A 247 10.00 8.56 12.79
CA THR A 247 10.84 8.74 14.01
C THR A 247 10.84 10.21 14.46
N PRO A 248 11.26 10.53 15.68
CA PRO A 248 11.41 11.92 16.14
C PRO A 248 12.28 12.77 15.22
N LYS A 249 13.28 12.19 14.58
CA LYS A 249 14.16 12.88 13.64
C LYS A 249 13.43 13.22 12.33
N LEU A 250 12.68 12.26 11.77
CA LEU A 250 11.86 12.49 10.59
C LEU A 250 10.72 13.50 10.89
N LYS A 251 10.12 13.48 12.09
CA LYS A 251 9.16 14.51 12.52
C LYS A 251 9.75 15.92 12.45
N THR A 252 11.00 16.07 12.86
CA THR A 252 11.69 17.37 12.81
C THR A 252 11.89 17.84 11.37
N ILE A 253 12.28 16.95 10.45
CA ILE A 253 12.46 17.24 9.03
C ILE A 253 11.12 17.63 8.39
N ILE A 254 10.05 16.87 8.68
CA ILE A 254 8.69 17.16 8.18
C ILE A 254 8.23 18.53 8.68
N SER A 255 8.34 18.80 9.98
CA SER A 255 7.90 20.08 10.57
C SER A 255 8.62 21.29 9.98
N LYS A 256 9.88 21.13 9.54
CA LYS A 256 10.69 22.17 8.90
C LYS A 256 10.46 22.30 7.40
N ARG A 257 9.68 21.41 6.78
CA ARG A 257 9.46 21.35 5.32
C ARG A 257 10.76 21.22 4.51
N GLU A 258 11.69 20.38 4.98
CA GLU A 258 13.00 20.23 4.32
C GLU A 258 12.92 19.47 2.97
N GLY A 259 11.75 18.96 2.60
CA GLY A 259 11.50 18.30 1.31
C GLY A 259 11.64 16.78 1.34
N ALA A 260 11.05 16.14 0.31
CA ALA A 260 10.98 14.67 0.23
C ALA A 260 12.33 13.99 0.10
N ASP A 261 13.31 14.61 -0.57
CA ASP A 261 14.63 14.02 -0.79
C ASP A 261 15.41 13.91 0.53
N ILE A 262 15.45 15.00 1.31
CA ILE A 262 16.11 15.00 2.64
C ILE A 262 15.41 14.01 3.58
N LEU A 263 14.08 13.99 3.56
CA LEU A 263 13.28 13.03 4.34
C LEU A 263 13.63 11.59 3.98
N LYS A 264 13.75 11.29 2.68
CA LYS A 264 14.12 9.97 2.17
C LYS A 264 15.54 9.57 2.56
N GLU A 265 16.52 10.48 2.39
CA GLU A 265 17.91 10.24 2.78
C GLU A 265 18.04 9.89 4.25
N GLU A 266 17.33 10.63 5.10
CA GLU A 266 17.37 10.36 6.53
C GLU A 266 16.67 9.05 6.90
N ALA A 267 15.51 8.76 6.28
CA ALA A 267 14.83 7.49 6.48
C ALA A 267 15.71 6.29 6.07
N LEU A 268 16.50 6.42 5.00
CA LEU A 268 17.46 5.39 4.58
C LEU A 268 18.56 5.17 5.63
N LYS A 269 19.09 6.24 6.24
CA LYS A 269 20.07 6.13 7.33
C LYS A 269 19.49 5.45 8.56
N GLU A 270 18.19 5.56 8.79
CA GLU A 270 17.46 4.91 9.88
C GLU A 270 16.98 3.49 9.51
N GLY A 271 17.39 2.95 8.36
CA GLY A 271 17.15 1.56 7.96
C GLY A 271 15.90 1.34 7.12
N MET A 272 15.31 2.38 6.54
CA MET A 272 14.28 2.21 5.52
C MET A 272 14.90 1.57 4.26
N HIS A 273 14.20 0.62 3.66
CA HIS A 273 14.54 0.09 2.35
C HIS A 273 13.59 0.68 1.31
N THR A 274 14.14 1.18 0.20
CA THR A 274 13.31 1.65 -0.92
C THR A 274 12.61 0.48 -1.62
N LEU A 275 11.55 0.77 -2.38
CA LEU A 275 10.91 -0.23 -3.26
C LEU A 275 11.92 -0.94 -4.16
N ARG A 276 12.91 -0.19 -4.69
CA ARG A 276 13.98 -0.74 -5.53
C ARG A 276 14.86 -1.73 -4.75
N MET A 277 15.33 -1.39 -3.56
CA MET A 277 16.11 -2.28 -2.70
C MET A 277 15.32 -3.53 -2.35
N SER A 278 14.06 -3.37 -1.94
CA SER A 278 13.16 -4.48 -1.63
C SER A 278 12.90 -5.39 -2.84
N ALA A 279 12.77 -4.82 -4.05
CA ALA A 279 12.63 -5.59 -5.28
C ALA A 279 13.91 -6.35 -5.63
N THR A 280 15.09 -5.72 -5.48
CA THR A 280 16.41 -6.35 -5.69
C THR A 280 16.59 -7.59 -4.83
N ASP A 281 16.21 -7.54 -3.56
CA ASP A 281 16.26 -8.72 -2.68
C ASP A 281 15.44 -9.89 -3.23
N TYR A 282 14.28 -9.65 -3.85
CA TYR A 282 13.48 -10.71 -4.47
C TYR A 282 14.12 -11.27 -5.74
N VAL A 283 14.82 -10.44 -6.51
CA VAL A 283 15.60 -10.91 -7.67
C VAL A 283 16.71 -11.84 -7.21
N LEU A 284 17.46 -11.46 -6.19
CA LEU A 284 18.55 -12.24 -5.62
C LEU A 284 18.05 -13.50 -4.90
N CYS A 285 16.87 -13.46 -4.26
CA CYS A 285 16.19 -14.64 -3.71
C CYS A 285 15.52 -15.51 -4.77
N LEU A 286 15.72 -15.24 -6.07
CA LEU A 286 15.28 -16.05 -7.21
C LEU A 286 13.76 -16.14 -7.37
N LEU A 287 13.02 -15.18 -6.85
CA LEU A 287 11.55 -15.13 -6.91
C LEU A 287 11.02 -14.24 -8.03
N TYR A 288 11.84 -13.32 -8.55
CA TYR A 288 11.45 -12.31 -9.51
C TYR A 288 12.51 -12.10 -10.60
N THR A 289 12.15 -11.52 -11.76
CA THR A 289 13.10 -11.05 -12.77
C THR A 289 13.57 -9.64 -12.42
N SER A 290 14.60 -9.15 -13.14
CA SER A 290 14.98 -7.74 -13.09
C SER A 290 13.74 -6.85 -13.32
N PRO A 291 13.60 -5.73 -12.59
CA PRO A 291 12.44 -4.84 -12.71
C PRO A 291 12.29 -4.32 -14.14
N SER A 292 11.07 -4.36 -14.63
CA SER A 292 10.72 -3.70 -15.90
C SER A 292 10.57 -2.19 -15.67
N PRO A 293 10.88 -1.32 -16.67
CA PRO A 293 10.59 0.12 -16.60
C PRO A 293 9.13 0.46 -16.32
N ARG A 294 8.20 -0.50 -16.44
CA ARG A 294 6.78 -0.35 -16.09
C ARG A 294 6.48 -0.66 -14.62
N ASP A 295 7.45 -1.17 -13.88
CA ASP A 295 7.33 -1.54 -12.47
C ASP A 295 7.97 -0.46 -11.55
N SER A 296 8.50 0.62 -12.16
CA SER A 296 9.08 1.80 -11.48
C SER A 296 8.06 2.92 -11.28
#